data_899336c0d9388517a6b3dc42f1523512
#
_entry.id   899336c0d9388517a6b3dc42f1523512
#
_cell.length_a   1.000
_cell.length_b   1.000
_cell.length_c   1.000
_cell.angle_alpha   90.00
_cell.angle_beta   90.00
_cell.angle_gamma   90.00
#
_symmetry.space_group_name_H-M   'P 1'
#
loop_
_entity.id
_entity.type
_entity.pdbx_description
1 polymer ?
#
loop_
_entity_poly.entity_id
_entity_poly.type
_entity_poly.pdbx_seq_one_letter_code
_entity_poly.pdbx_strand_id
1 'polypeptide(L)'
;MGLLKRAAGFAAAAVMASAIAFAAPKIDEPAIWTIQKPNGTTITLFGSVHLLPDGDGWRTKALKDAYEAADVIVMETDLTEMGNSDVANYLAKNSLNPPGVTLTKLLSPEQKATVEAAMDKAAMSFSSMEGYKPWFSAIQISVTYAVLQGFDPSQGVDKAIEADGKSDGKAFAYFEKVREQLDVFIELPEDEQITFLVLGAKEILTRPDEMEKLVTAWATGNVEEIDKLMNRGMEGSPRLARALLADRNARWTKEIGEFFMKDKNSYLIIVGAGHLAGDESVIAMLRDEGIEVEGP
;
A
#
# COMPACT_ATOMS: atom_id res chain seq x y z
N MET A 1 -43.50 -7.71 -18.50
CA MET A 1 -42.18 -8.05 -19.19
C MET A 1 -41.69 -6.78 -19.88
N GLY A 2 -40.57 -6.24 -19.47
CA GLY A 2 -39.96 -5.12 -20.21
C GLY A 2 -39.66 -3.86 -19.40
N LEU A 3 -38.92 -3.98 -18.30
CA LEU A 3 -38.31 -2.82 -17.63
C LEU A 3 -37.02 -3.27 -16.93
N LEU A 4 -35.94 -3.35 -17.69
CA LEU A 4 -34.56 -3.46 -17.14
C LEU A 4 -33.59 -3.40 -18.31
N LYS A 5 -33.38 -2.23 -18.92
CA LYS A 5 -32.22 -1.87 -19.74
C LYS A 5 -32.17 -0.34 -19.87
N ARG A 6 -31.66 0.33 -18.86
CA ARG A 6 -31.06 1.67 -18.99
C ARG A 6 -29.71 1.62 -18.29
N ALA A 7 -28.71 1.16 -19.03
CA ALA A 7 -27.34 1.40 -18.72
C ALA A 7 -27.11 2.91 -18.76
N ALA A 8 -26.63 3.46 -17.66
CA ALA A 8 -26.21 4.83 -17.55
C ALA A 8 -25.01 5.04 -18.47
N GLY A 9 -25.23 5.77 -19.56
CA GLY A 9 -24.16 6.32 -20.36
C GLY A 9 -23.51 7.44 -19.54
N PHE A 10 -22.27 7.24 -19.11
CA PHE A 10 -21.39 8.32 -18.65
C PHE A 10 -21.07 9.18 -19.86
N ALA A 11 -21.63 10.39 -19.90
CA ALA A 11 -21.20 11.42 -20.81
C ALA A 11 -19.75 11.81 -20.41
N ALA A 12 -18.80 11.42 -21.22
CA ALA A 12 -17.42 11.88 -21.16
C ALA A 12 -17.42 13.36 -21.50
N ALA A 13 -17.53 14.24 -20.49
CA ALA A 13 -17.10 15.61 -20.63
C ALA A 13 -15.58 15.57 -20.73
N ALA A 14 -15.07 15.79 -21.95
CA ALA A 14 -13.65 16.03 -22.19
C ALA A 14 -13.26 17.35 -21.52
N VAL A 15 -12.90 17.29 -20.25
CA VAL A 15 -12.07 18.30 -19.62
C VAL A 15 -10.67 18.04 -20.16
N MET A 16 -10.21 18.88 -21.10
CA MET A 16 -8.80 18.98 -21.41
C MET A 16 -8.10 19.63 -20.20
N ALA A 17 -7.91 18.84 -19.16
CA ALA A 17 -6.86 19.09 -18.20
C ALA A 17 -5.57 18.81 -18.98
N SER A 18 -4.71 19.79 -19.10
CA SER A 18 -3.34 19.57 -19.53
C SER A 18 -2.73 18.60 -18.56
N ALA A 19 -2.74 17.32 -18.90
CA ALA A 19 -2.00 16.32 -18.17
C ALA A 19 -0.54 16.78 -18.26
N ILE A 20 0.01 17.25 -17.16
CA ILE A 20 1.45 17.32 -17.01
C ILE A 20 1.87 15.86 -17.11
N ALA A 21 2.38 15.47 -18.26
CA ALA A 21 2.87 14.11 -18.49
C ALA A 21 3.99 13.90 -17.49
N PHE A 22 3.67 13.09 -16.49
CA PHE A 22 4.63 12.63 -15.50
C PHE A 22 5.69 11.82 -16.27
N ALA A 23 6.92 12.27 -16.29
CA ALA A 23 8.02 11.43 -16.74
C ALA A 23 8.19 10.35 -15.67
N ALA A 24 7.89 9.10 -16.02
CA ALA A 24 8.15 7.98 -15.11
C ALA A 24 9.57 8.12 -14.52
N PRO A 25 9.75 7.98 -13.22
CA PRO A 25 11.07 8.10 -12.60
C PRO A 25 12.01 7.09 -13.25
N LYS A 26 13.26 7.50 -13.47
CA LYS A 26 14.29 6.58 -13.94
C LYS A 26 14.49 5.53 -12.83
N ILE A 27 14.13 4.30 -13.11
CA ILE A 27 14.35 3.20 -12.18
C ILE A 27 15.79 2.76 -12.34
N ASP A 28 16.61 3.00 -11.33
CA ASP A 28 18.00 2.59 -11.33
C ASP A 28 18.17 1.25 -10.61
N GLU A 29 18.00 1.16 -9.31
CA GLU A 29 18.07 -0.08 -8.54
C GLU A 29 17.25 0.05 -7.24
N PRO A 30 16.00 -0.41 -7.20
CA PRO A 30 15.27 -0.53 -5.94
C PRO A 30 16.03 -1.38 -4.93
N ALA A 31 15.94 -1.02 -3.65
CA ALA A 31 16.66 -1.71 -2.59
C ALA A 31 16.25 -3.17 -2.48
N ILE A 32 17.24 -4.05 -2.28
CA ILE A 32 17.06 -5.48 -2.06
C ILE A 32 17.96 -5.94 -0.92
N TRP A 33 17.44 -6.83 -0.07
CA TRP A 33 18.19 -7.38 1.06
C TRP A 33 18.24 -8.90 0.97
N THR A 34 19.33 -9.49 1.45
CA THR A 34 19.53 -10.93 1.40
C THR A 34 20.03 -11.46 2.74
N ILE A 35 19.49 -12.57 3.17
CA ILE A 35 19.90 -13.33 4.33
C ILE A 35 20.40 -14.68 3.84
N GLN A 36 21.68 -15.00 4.17
CA GLN A 36 22.24 -16.32 3.92
C GLN A 36 21.88 -17.25 5.08
N LYS A 37 21.12 -18.31 4.81
CA LYS A 37 20.77 -19.28 5.84
C LYS A 37 21.91 -20.26 6.09
N PRO A 38 22.05 -20.82 7.32
CA PRO A 38 23.12 -21.77 7.64
C PRO A 38 23.12 -23.04 6.76
N ASN A 39 22.01 -23.38 6.15
CA ASN A 39 21.89 -24.54 5.25
C ASN A 39 22.23 -24.24 3.79
N GLY A 40 22.63 -23.02 3.46
CA GLY A 40 23.00 -22.58 2.11
C GLY A 40 21.85 -22.07 1.25
N THR A 41 20.59 -22.07 1.74
CA THR A 41 19.48 -21.40 1.06
C THR A 41 19.37 -19.92 1.46
N THR A 42 18.58 -19.14 0.76
CA THR A 42 18.50 -17.69 0.94
C THR A 42 17.09 -17.21 1.28
N ILE A 43 17.01 -16.08 1.99
CA ILE A 43 15.82 -15.26 2.07
C ILE A 43 16.14 -13.92 1.45
N THR A 44 15.43 -13.55 0.40
CA THR A 44 15.55 -12.23 -0.23
C THR A 44 14.31 -11.40 0.11
N LEU A 45 14.52 -10.15 0.58
CA LEU A 45 13.45 -9.22 0.86
C LEU A 45 13.48 -8.08 -0.17
N PHE A 46 12.33 -7.74 -0.70
CA PHE A 46 12.17 -6.68 -1.69
C PHE A 46 10.95 -5.82 -1.35
N GLY A 47 11.15 -4.51 -1.34
CA GLY A 47 10.09 -3.55 -1.08
C GLY A 47 9.19 -3.35 -2.29
N SER A 48 7.86 -3.49 -2.13
CA SER A 48 6.88 -3.19 -3.17
C SER A 48 6.31 -1.78 -3.03
N VAL A 49 5.74 -1.30 -4.12
CA VAL A 49 4.83 -0.15 -4.17
C VAL A 49 3.56 -0.56 -4.91
N HIS A 50 2.40 -0.15 -4.38
CA HIS A 50 1.10 -0.60 -4.86
C HIS A 50 0.59 0.14 -6.10
N LEU A 51 1.16 1.32 -6.38
CA LEU A 51 0.79 2.17 -7.50
C LEU A 51 2.05 2.65 -8.20
N LEU A 52 2.16 2.37 -9.49
CA LEU A 52 3.26 2.84 -10.32
C LEU A 52 2.71 3.49 -11.59
N PRO A 53 3.44 4.42 -12.21
CA PRO A 53 3.22 4.74 -13.62
C PRO A 53 3.57 3.52 -14.48
N ASP A 54 3.10 3.48 -15.72
CA ASP A 54 3.41 2.41 -16.66
C ASP A 54 4.92 2.15 -16.76
N GLY A 55 5.29 0.89 -16.71
CA GLY A 55 6.67 0.43 -16.93
C GLY A 55 7.10 -0.71 -15.99
N ASP A 56 8.05 -1.50 -16.45
CA ASP A 56 8.57 -2.69 -15.76
C ASP A 56 10.07 -2.60 -15.43
N GLY A 57 10.67 -1.41 -15.53
CA GLY A 57 12.09 -1.18 -15.30
C GLY A 57 12.60 -1.59 -13.91
N TRP A 58 11.68 -1.73 -12.94
CA TRP A 58 11.98 -2.20 -11.58
C TRP A 58 12.36 -3.69 -11.51
N ARG A 59 12.12 -4.47 -12.58
CA ARG A 59 12.52 -5.88 -12.69
C ARG A 59 14.01 -6.00 -12.96
N THR A 60 14.82 -5.58 -11.99
CA THR A 60 16.29 -5.64 -12.07
C THR A 60 16.78 -7.08 -12.21
N LYS A 61 18.05 -7.24 -12.59
CA LYS A 61 18.69 -8.57 -12.65
C LYS A 61 18.69 -9.23 -11.27
N ALA A 62 19.01 -8.49 -10.21
CA ALA A 62 19.04 -9.02 -8.85
C ALA A 62 17.66 -9.56 -8.41
N LEU A 63 16.57 -8.83 -8.70
CA LEU A 63 15.22 -9.30 -8.39
C LEU A 63 14.83 -10.52 -9.23
N LYS A 64 15.20 -10.56 -10.52
CA LYS A 64 14.94 -11.73 -11.39
C LYS A 64 15.66 -12.97 -10.88
N ASP A 65 16.95 -12.84 -10.55
CA ASP A 65 17.74 -13.94 -9.99
C ASP A 65 17.13 -14.45 -8.67
N ALA A 66 16.67 -13.54 -7.79
CA ALA A 66 16.01 -13.90 -6.54
C ALA A 66 14.64 -14.58 -6.78
N TYR A 67 13.87 -14.10 -7.74
CA TYR A 67 12.59 -14.71 -8.12
C TYR A 67 12.79 -16.14 -8.66
N GLU A 68 13.77 -16.33 -9.53
CA GLU A 68 14.07 -17.65 -10.09
C GLU A 68 14.54 -18.63 -9.01
N ALA A 69 15.41 -18.17 -8.09
CA ALA A 69 15.95 -18.98 -7.00
C ALA A 69 14.95 -19.31 -5.89
N ALA A 70 13.87 -18.55 -5.78
CA ALA A 70 12.88 -18.75 -4.70
C ALA A 70 12.05 -20.02 -4.93
N ASP A 71 12.00 -20.88 -3.91
CA ASP A 71 11.03 -21.99 -3.82
C ASP A 71 9.64 -21.48 -3.44
N VAL A 72 9.60 -20.44 -2.59
CA VAL A 72 8.36 -19.85 -2.07
C VAL A 72 8.42 -18.33 -2.18
N ILE A 73 7.35 -17.72 -2.71
CA ILE A 73 7.14 -16.27 -2.66
C ILE A 73 6.26 -15.97 -1.43
N VAL A 74 6.74 -15.07 -0.56
CA VAL A 74 5.98 -14.62 0.61
C VAL A 74 5.49 -13.21 0.38
N MET A 75 4.20 -12.98 0.60
CA MET A 75 3.58 -11.67 0.43
C MET A 75 2.85 -11.23 1.71
N GLU A 76 2.43 -9.98 1.78
CA GLU A 76 1.62 -9.50 2.90
C GLU A 76 0.32 -10.28 2.97
N THR A 77 -0.46 -10.28 1.88
CA THR A 77 -1.77 -10.93 1.76
C THR A 77 -1.96 -11.59 0.40
N ASP A 78 -2.89 -12.52 0.30
CA ASP A 78 -3.38 -13.03 -1.00
C ASP A 78 -4.28 -11.99 -1.67
N LEU A 79 -3.74 -11.25 -2.65
CA LEU A 79 -4.47 -10.21 -3.36
C LEU A 79 -5.66 -10.74 -4.16
N THR A 80 -5.68 -12.03 -4.49
CA THR A 80 -6.83 -12.64 -5.19
C THR A 80 -8.06 -12.75 -4.29
N GLU A 81 -7.88 -12.75 -2.96
CA GLU A 81 -9.00 -12.71 -2.01
C GLU A 81 -9.80 -11.40 -2.11
N MET A 82 -9.21 -10.29 -2.60
CA MET A 82 -9.95 -9.03 -2.82
C MET A 82 -11.12 -9.19 -3.79
N GLY A 83 -11.04 -10.16 -4.71
CA GLY A 83 -12.14 -10.54 -5.60
C GLY A 83 -13.20 -11.45 -4.96
N ASN A 84 -12.95 -11.95 -3.73
CA ASN A 84 -13.86 -12.83 -3.02
C ASN A 84 -15.09 -12.06 -2.51
N SER A 85 -16.28 -12.62 -2.70
CA SER A 85 -17.53 -12.03 -2.23
C SER A 85 -17.55 -11.77 -0.71
N ASP A 86 -16.88 -12.62 0.08
CA ASP A 86 -16.82 -12.46 1.53
C ASP A 86 -16.00 -11.25 1.95
N VAL A 87 -14.87 -10.99 1.30
CA VAL A 87 -14.05 -9.80 1.53
C VAL A 87 -14.78 -8.56 1.05
N ALA A 88 -15.41 -8.62 -0.13
CA ALA A 88 -16.20 -7.51 -0.67
C ALA A 88 -17.39 -7.16 0.25
N ASN A 89 -18.10 -8.15 0.78
CA ASN A 89 -19.19 -7.95 1.74
C ASN A 89 -18.68 -7.39 3.07
N TYR A 90 -17.52 -7.88 3.53
CA TYR A 90 -16.87 -7.38 4.75
C TYR A 90 -16.51 -5.90 4.61
N LEU A 91 -15.86 -5.54 3.51
CA LEU A 91 -15.50 -4.17 3.20
C LEU A 91 -16.74 -3.27 3.10
N ALA A 92 -17.76 -3.68 2.32
CA ALA A 92 -19.00 -2.91 2.13
C ALA A 92 -19.71 -2.65 3.48
N LYS A 93 -19.77 -3.65 4.36
CA LYS A 93 -20.38 -3.52 5.69
C LYS A 93 -19.64 -2.56 6.60
N ASN A 94 -18.31 -2.58 6.57
CA ASN A 94 -17.46 -1.86 7.52
C ASN A 94 -17.04 -0.47 7.01
N SER A 95 -17.19 -0.17 5.72
CA SER A 95 -16.92 1.15 5.14
C SER A 95 -18.05 2.16 5.31
N LEU A 96 -19.29 1.72 5.60
CA LEU A 96 -20.44 2.59 5.72
C LEU A 96 -20.64 3.09 7.15
N ASN A 97 -21.08 4.34 7.27
CA ASN A 97 -21.57 4.90 8.51
C ASN A 97 -22.93 4.28 8.90
N PRO A 98 -23.28 4.25 10.18
CA PRO A 98 -24.62 3.90 10.62
C PRO A 98 -25.67 4.82 9.98
N PRO A 99 -26.92 4.35 9.79
CA PRO A 99 -28.01 5.17 9.24
C PRO A 99 -28.17 6.50 9.97
N GLY A 100 -28.20 7.60 9.22
CA GLY A 100 -28.35 8.95 9.75
C GLY A 100 -27.04 9.62 10.22
N VAL A 101 -25.93 8.91 10.21
CA VAL A 101 -24.59 9.48 10.39
C VAL A 101 -24.00 9.80 9.02
N THR A 102 -23.52 11.02 8.83
CA THR A 102 -22.91 11.48 7.59
C THR A 102 -21.53 12.05 7.87
N LEU A 103 -20.66 12.01 6.86
CA LEU A 103 -19.33 12.57 6.98
C LEU A 103 -19.36 14.05 7.41
N THR A 104 -20.32 14.82 6.87
CA THR A 104 -20.58 16.22 7.30
C THR A 104 -20.84 16.36 8.81
N LYS A 105 -21.52 15.39 9.44
CA LYS A 105 -21.82 15.46 10.89
C LYS A 105 -20.61 15.08 11.76
N LEU A 106 -19.68 14.32 11.22
CA LEU A 106 -18.48 13.87 11.93
C LEU A 106 -17.36 14.91 11.92
N LEU A 107 -17.33 15.78 10.91
CA LEU A 107 -16.26 16.75 10.71
C LEU A 107 -16.62 18.13 11.27
N SER A 108 -15.65 18.81 11.87
CA SER A 108 -15.79 20.24 12.14
C SER A 108 -15.88 21.03 10.82
N PRO A 109 -16.40 22.27 10.83
CA PRO A 109 -16.45 23.09 9.62
C PRO A 109 -15.08 23.26 8.93
N GLU A 110 -14.01 23.38 9.69
CA GLU A 110 -12.63 23.50 9.18
C GLU A 110 -12.14 22.19 8.56
N GLN A 111 -12.35 21.07 9.25
CA GLN A 111 -12.01 19.73 8.74
C GLN A 111 -12.75 19.43 7.45
N LYS A 112 -14.06 19.72 7.42
CA LYS A 112 -14.88 19.55 6.23
C LYS A 112 -14.35 20.37 5.05
N ALA A 113 -14.06 21.65 5.24
CA ALA A 113 -13.51 22.50 4.19
C ALA A 113 -12.17 21.96 3.64
N THR A 114 -11.31 21.42 4.53
CA THR A 114 -10.04 20.80 4.13
C THR A 114 -10.28 19.54 3.28
N VAL A 115 -11.18 18.67 3.69
CA VAL A 115 -11.51 17.44 2.97
C VAL A 115 -12.18 17.75 1.64
N GLU A 116 -13.13 18.70 1.59
CA GLU A 116 -13.77 19.16 0.35
C GLU A 116 -12.73 19.68 -0.66
N ALA A 117 -11.80 20.51 -0.23
CA ALA A 117 -10.76 21.04 -1.09
C ALA A 117 -9.84 19.93 -1.65
N ALA A 118 -9.51 18.91 -0.86
CA ALA A 118 -8.73 17.77 -1.32
C ALA A 118 -9.54 16.89 -2.31
N MET A 119 -10.83 16.70 -2.05
CA MET A 119 -11.73 15.97 -2.96
C MET A 119 -11.87 16.68 -4.30
N ASP A 120 -11.96 18.01 -4.31
CA ASP A 120 -11.96 18.79 -5.55
C ASP A 120 -10.67 18.56 -6.35
N LYS A 121 -9.51 18.47 -5.68
CA LYS A 121 -8.23 18.10 -6.33
C LYS A 121 -8.26 16.68 -6.91
N ALA A 122 -8.96 15.77 -6.25
CA ALA A 122 -9.17 14.40 -6.72
C ALA A 122 -10.33 14.27 -7.72
N ALA A 123 -10.92 15.35 -8.19
CA ALA A 123 -12.12 15.39 -9.04
C ALA A 123 -13.31 14.60 -8.47
N MET A 124 -13.43 14.56 -7.15
CA MET A 124 -14.48 13.86 -6.41
C MET A 124 -15.48 14.86 -5.82
N SER A 125 -16.76 14.48 -5.81
CA SER A 125 -17.79 15.24 -5.08
C SER A 125 -17.82 14.82 -3.62
N PHE A 126 -17.82 15.76 -2.68
CA PHE A 126 -17.96 15.47 -1.24
C PHE A 126 -19.21 14.64 -0.94
N SER A 127 -20.32 14.92 -1.64
CA SER A 127 -21.58 14.18 -1.49
C SER A 127 -21.46 12.69 -1.83
N SER A 128 -20.47 12.28 -2.62
CA SER A 128 -20.24 10.87 -2.93
C SER A 128 -19.71 10.07 -1.73
N MET A 129 -19.11 10.75 -0.75
CA MET A 129 -18.52 10.14 0.45
C MET A 129 -19.34 10.32 1.72
N GLU A 130 -20.48 11.02 1.68
CA GLU A 130 -21.31 11.32 2.86
C GLU A 130 -21.72 10.10 3.69
N GLY A 131 -21.96 8.97 3.05
CA GLY A 131 -22.40 7.74 3.71
C GLY A 131 -21.24 6.86 4.20
N TYR A 132 -20.00 7.22 3.93
CA TYR A 132 -18.85 6.39 4.25
C TYR A 132 -18.14 6.84 5.51
N LYS A 133 -17.48 5.89 6.18
CA LYS A 133 -16.62 6.16 7.33
C LYS A 133 -15.38 6.96 6.93
N PRO A 134 -14.80 7.75 7.86
CA PRO A 134 -13.64 8.60 7.54
C PRO A 134 -12.43 7.82 6.98
N TRP A 135 -12.11 6.64 7.54
CA TRP A 135 -10.99 5.82 7.06
C TRP A 135 -11.14 5.41 5.58
N PHE A 136 -12.36 5.01 5.20
CA PHE A 136 -12.62 4.59 3.81
C PHE A 136 -12.54 5.78 2.86
N SER A 137 -13.11 6.93 3.28
CA SER A 137 -13.03 8.18 2.52
C SER A 137 -11.57 8.62 2.32
N ALA A 138 -10.71 8.48 3.33
CA ALA A 138 -9.28 8.80 3.24
C ALA A 138 -8.60 7.98 2.15
N ILE A 139 -8.78 6.65 2.16
CA ILE A 139 -8.19 5.75 1.15
C ILE A 139 -8.72 6.09 -0.24
N GLN A 140 -10.05 6.28 -0.40
CA GLN A 140 -10.64 6.57 -1.70
C GLN A 140 -10.13 7.88 -2.31
N ILE A 141 -10.02 8.94 -1.51
CA ILE A 141 -9.50 10.24 -1.96
C ILE A 141 -8.04 10.10 -2.39
N SER A 142 -7.21 9.46 -1.57
CA SER A 142 -5.78 9.30 -1.85
C SER A 142 -5.51 8.47 -3.11
N VAL A 143 -6.21 7.34 -3.26
CA VAL A 143 -6.08 6.49 -4.47
C VAL A 143 -6.58 7.22 -5.71
N THR A 144 -7.74 7.90 -5.63
CA THR A 144 -8.29 8.64 -6.77
C THR A 144 -7.36 9.77 -7.17
N TYR A 145 -6.80 10.51 -6.21
CA TYR A 145 -5.84 11.55 -6.47
C TYR A 145 -4.57 11.01 -7.14
N ALA A 146 -4.01 9.89 -6.64
CA ALA A 146 -2.84 9.25 -7.24
C ALA A 146 -3.12 8.81 -8.69
N VAL A 147 -4.28 8.24 -8.98
CA VAL A 147 -4.68 7.87 -10.35
C VAL A 147 -4.74 9.09 -11.28
N LEU A 148 -5.26 10.23 -10.80
CA LEU A 148 -5.25 11.46 -11.57
C LEU A 148 -3.84 12.01 -11.83
N GLN A 149 -2.88 11.68 -10.98
CA GLN A 149 -1.47 12.01 -11.17
C GLN A 149 -0.75 11.03 -12.13
N GLY A 150 -1.44 10.02 -12.66
CA GLY A 150 -0.89 9.06 -13.60
C GLY A 150 -0.34 7.78 -12.98
N PHE A 151 -0.59 7.54 -11.70
CA PHE A 151 -0.27 6.27 -11.05
C PHE A 151 -1.40 5.27 -11.26
N ASP A 152 -1.05 4.03 -11.57
CA ASP A 152 -2.02 2.96 -11.84
C ASP A 152 -1.90 1.84 -10.77
N PRO A 153 -2.98 1.56 -10.02
CA PRO A 153 -3.00 0.44 -9.09
C PRO A 153 -2.86 -0.93 -9.75
N SER A 154 -3.05 -1.04 -11.07
CA SER A 154 -2.83 -2.30 -11.81
C SER A 154 -1.34 -2.58 -12.07
N GLN A 155 -0.50 -1.56 -11.97
CA GLN A 155 0.95 -1.62 -12.17
C GLN A 155 1.74 -1.88 -10.89
N GLY A 156 1.06 -2.11 -9.76
CA GLY A 156 1.71 -2.41 -8.48
C GLY A 156 2.66 -3.61 -8.58
N VAL A 157 3.83 -3.47 -7.93
CA VAL A 157 4.88 -4.50 -7.92
C VAL A 157 4.38 -5.81 -7.33
N ASP A 158 3.67 -5.72 -6.22
CA ASP A 158 3.03 -6.83 -5.53
C ASP A 158 2.09 -7.62 -6.46
N LYS A 159 1.19 -6.94 -7.17
CA LYS A 159 0.29 -7.57 -8.14
C LYS A 159 1.03 -8.24 -9.28
N ALA A 160 2.06 -7.57 -9.81
CA ALA A 160 2.83 -8.09 -10.90
C ALA A 160 3.61 -9.36 -10.50
N ILE A 161 4.27 -9.36 -9.34
CA ILE A 161 4.98 -10.53 -8.81
C ILE A 161 4.01 -11.67 -8.49
N GLU A 162 2.84 -11.37 -7.90
CA GLU A 162 1.83 -12.40 -7.63
C GLU A 162 1.31 -13.04 -8.92
N ALA A 163 1.00 -12.24 -9.93
CA ALA A 163 0.52 -12.74 -11.23
C ALA A 163 1.56 -13.61 -11.91
N ASP A 164 2.82 -13.17 -11.96
CA ASP A 164 3.92 -13.95 -12.53
C ASP A 164 4.10 -15.27 -11.78
N GLY A 165 4.21 -15.22 -10.44
CA GLY A 165 4.43 -16.40 -9.61
C GLY A 165 3.29 -17.43 -9.73
N LYS A 166 2.03 -16.99 -9.79
CA LYS A 166 0.88 -17.88 -10.03
C LYS A 166 0.92 -18.49 -11.43
N SER A 167 1.29 -17.70 -12.45
CA SER A 167 1.47 -18.20 -13.82
C SER A 167 2.58 -19.25 -13.91
N ASP A 168 3.67 -19.04 -13.19
CA ASP A 168 4.84 -19.92 -13.19
C ASP A 168 4.69 -21.12 -12.23
N GLY A 169 3.58 -21.20 -11.49
CA GLY A 169 3.29 -22.27 -10.54
C GLY A 169 4.18 -22.24 -9.29
N LYS A 170 4.70 -21.07 -8.91
CA LYS A 170 5.45 -20.88 -7.65
C LYS A 170 4.55 -21.15 -6.43
N ALA A 171 5.15 -21.65 -5.36
CA ALA A 171 4.46 -21.73 -4.08
C ALA A 171 4.36 -20.35 -3.42
N PHE A 172 3.26 -20.12 -2.70
CA PHE A 172 3.03 -18.86 -1.98
C PHE A 172 2.82 -19.12 -0.48
N ALA A 173 3.27 -18.16 0.32
CA ALA A 173 2.89 -17.98 1.71
C ALA A 173 2.50 -16.51 1.94
N TYR A 174 1.72 -16.25 2.98
CA TYR A 174 1.20 -14.92 3.28
C TYR A 174 1.34 -14.66 4.77
N PHE A 175 1.81 -13.47 5.14
CA PHE A 175 1.98 -13.08 6.53
C PHE A 175 0.64 -12.85 7.25
N GLU A 176 -0.37 -12.40 6.51
CA GLU A 176 -1.67 -12.04 7.09
C GLU A 176 -2.81 -12.25 6.07
N LYS A 177 -4.03 -12.27 6.56
CA LYS A 177 -5.22 -12.29 5.73
C LYS A 177 -5.61 -10.89 5.31
N VAL A 178 -6.27 -10.74 4.16
CA VAL A 178 -6.80 -9.44 3.69
C VAL A 178 -7.68 -8.76 4.76
N ARG A 179 -8.46 -9.52 5.52
CA ARG A 179 -9.29 -8.95 6.59
C ARG A 179 -8.46 -8.34 7.71
N GLU A 180 -7.37 -8.98 8.12
CA GLU A 180 -6.49 -8.47 9.17
C GLU A 180 -5.86 -7.13 8.75
N GLN A 181 -5.52 -6.98 7.46
CA GLN A 181 -5.03 -5.72 6.92
C GLN A 181 -6.12 -4.63 6.88
N LEU A 182 -7.36 -4.99 6.53
CA LEU A 182 -8.49 -4.06 6.57
C LEU A 182 -8.84 -3.63 8.00
N ASP A 183 -8.72 -4.54 8.96
CA ASP A 183 -9.03 -4.29 10.37
C ASP A 183 -8.12 -3.21 10.99
N VAL A 184 -6.91 -3.03 10.48
CA VAL A 184 -6.03 -1.91 10.88
C VAL A 184 -6.75 -0.56 10.79
N PHE A 185 -7.56 -0.35 9.75
CA PHE A 185 -8.33 0.87 9.56
C PHE A 185 -9.72 0.82 10.20
N ILE A 186 -10.36 -0.33 10.13
CA ILE A 186 -11.75 -0.54 10.61
C ILE A 186 -11.83 -0.38 12.13
N GLU A 187 -10.82 -0.87 12.85
CA GLU A 187 -10.77 -0.85 14.32
C GLU A 187 -10.20 0.44 14.92
N LEU A 188 -9.77 1.38 14.08
CA LEU A 188 -9.40 2.70 14.58
C LEU A 188 -10.59 3.39 15.25
N PRO A 189 -10.41 4.04 16.40
CA PRO A 189 -11.38 4.96 16.96
C PRO A 189 -11.83 6.02 15.95
N GLU A 190 -13.07 6.47 16.02
CA GLU A 190 -13.64 7.41 15.05
C GLU A 190 -12.84 8.71 14.94
N ASP A 191 -12.34 9.24 16.04
CA ASP A 191 -11.49 10.44 16.08
C ASP A 191 -10.13 10.22 15.38
N GLU A 192 -9.55 9.03 15.47
CA GLU A 192 -8.34 8.68 14.73
C GLU A 192 -8.61 8.46 13.24
N GLN A 193 -9.77 7.88 12.87
CA GLN A 193 -10.20 7.81 11.48
C GLN A 193 -10.39 9.20 10.85
N ILE A 194 -10.97 10.14 11.62
CA ILE A 194 -11.11 11.54 11.20
C ILE A 194 -9.72 12.19 11.05
N THR A 195 -8.82 11.96 11.99
CA THR A 195 -7.45 12.46 11.94
C THR A 195 -6.75 11.96 10.68
N PHE A 196 -6.82 10.67 10.39
CA PHE A 196 -6.27 10.06 9.18
C PHE A 196 -6.81 10.71 7.90
N LEU A 197 -8.13 10.90 7.81
CA LEU A 197 -8.77 11.57 6.68
C LEU A 197 -8.27 13.00 6.48
N VAL A 198 -8.20 13.77 7.57
CA VAL A 198 -7.81 15.18 7.52
C VAL A 198 -6.32 15.34 7.20
N LEU A 199 -5.47 14.46 7.73
CA LEU A 199 -4.03 14.45 7.42
C LEU A 199 -3.79 14.12 5.95
N GLY A 200 -4.40 13.06 5.42
CA GLY A 200 -4.31 12.72 4.00
C GLY A 200 -4.84 13.84 3.08
N ALA A 201 -5.94 14.49 3.46
CA ALA A 201 -6.47 15.65 2.74
C ALA A 201 -5.48 16.83 2.75
N LYS A 202 -4.87 17.14 3.90
CA LYS A 202 -3.84 18.18 4.00
C LYS A 202 -2.62 17.87 3.15
N GLU A 203 -2.21 16.61 3.11
CA GLU A 203 -1.07 16.17 2.29
C GLU A 203 -1.31 16.44 0.81
N ILE A 204 -2.46 16.05 0.27
CA ILE A 204 -2.86 16.33 -1.11
C ILE A 204 -2.82 17.84 -1.43
N LEU A 205 -3.20 18.68 -0.46
CA LEU A 205 -3.25 20.14 -0.67
C LEU A 205 -1.89 20.81 -0.57
N THR A 206 -1.02 20.34 0.31
CA THR A 206 0.24 21.02 0.68
C THR A 206 1.47 20.35 0.09
N ARG A 207 1.38 19.08 -0.27
CA ARG A 207 2.48 18.24 -0.78
C ARG A 207 2.02 17.36 -1.96
N PRO A 208 1.55 17.97 -3.05
CA PRO A 208 0.94 17.24 -4.16
C PRO A 208 1.88 16.26 -4.87
N ASP A 209 3.19 16.41 -4.69
CA ASP A 209 4.26 15.61 -5.29
C ASP A 209 4.82 14.51 -4.35
N GLU A 210 4.19 14.26 -3.18
CA GLU A 210 4.70 13.32 -2.19
C GLU A 210 4.73 11.87 -2.71
N MET A 211 3.72 11.46 -3.48
CA MET A 211 3.70 10.13 -4.11
C MET A 211 4.83 9.98 -5.14
N GLU A 212 5.09 11.02 -5.93
CA GLU A 212 6.21 11.02 -6.87
C GLU A 212 7.55 10.85 -6.18
N LYS A 213 7.76 11.58 -5.07
CA LYS A 213 8.97 11.48 -4.26
C LYS A 213 9.13 10.08 -3.67
N LEU A 214 8.04 9.49 -3.17
CA LEU A 214 8.07 8.15 -2.62
C LEU A 214 8.46 7.11 -3.68
N VAL A 215 7.82 7.16 -4.85
CA VAL A 215 8.16 6.25 -5.95
C VAL A 215 9.57 6.49 -6.47
N THR A 216 10.03 7.74 -6.52
CA THR A 216 11.43 8.06 -6.90
C THR A 216 12.43 7.53 -5.88
N ALA A 217 12.19 7.72 -4.58
CA ALA A 217 13.03 7.18 -3.52
C ALA A 217 13.10 5.64 -3.59
N TRP A 218 11.96 5.00 -3.81
CA TRP A 218 11.89 3.55 -4.01
C TRP A 218 12.66 3.11 -5.26
N ALA A 219 12.46 3.76 -6.40
CA ALA A 219 13.07 3.41 -7.68
C ALA A 219 14.60 3.56 -7.69
N THR A 220 15.13 4.39 -6.79
CA THR A 220 16.57 4.65 -6.63
C THR A 220 17.18 3.96 -5.41
N GLY A 221 16.42 3.12 -4.70
CA GLY A 221 16.89 2.42 -3.50
C GLY A 221 17.20 3.34 -2.31
N ASN A 222 16.65 4.55 -2.29
CA ASN A 222 16.89 5.52 -1.20
C ASN A 222 15.98 5.21 0.01
N VAL A 223 16.41 4.24 0.81
CA VAL A 223 15.68 3.72 1.98
C VAL A 223 15.46 4.81 3.04
N GLU A 224 16.43 5.70 3.25
CA GLU A 224 16.31 6.81 4.20
C GLU A 224 15.20 7.79 3.82
N GLU A 225 15.08 8.13 2.53
CA GLU A 225 14.00 9.02 2.07
C GLU A 225 12.64 8.32 2.12
N ILE A 226 12.57 6.99 1.86
CA ILE A 226 11.33 6.22 2.07
C ILE A 226 10.86 6.32 3.52
N ASP A 227 11.75 6.05 4.48
CA ASP A 227 11.45 6.15 5.92
C ASP A 227 10.95 7.55 6.30
N LYS A 228 11.65 8.57 5.87
CA LYS A 228 11.30 9.97 6.14
C LYS A 228 9.93 10.35 5.57
N LEU A 229 9.60 9.91 4.35
CA LEU A 229 8.32 10.20 3.71
C LEU A 229 7.18 9.44 4.41
N MET A 230 7.39 8.16 4.76
CA MET A 230 6.42 7.35 5.47
C MET A 230 6.13 7.91 6.88
N ASN A 231 7.17 8.24 7.65
CA ASN A 231 7.02 8.83 8.98
C ASN A 231 6.27 10.17 8.93
N ARG A 232 6.58 11.01 7.95
CA ARG A 232 5.88 12.29 7.75
C ARG A 232 4.41 12.12 7.43
N GLY A 233 4.05 11.17 6.57
CA GLY A 233 2.65 10.87 6.21
C GLY A 233 1.81 10.38 7.39
N MET A 234 2.46 9.80 8.42
CA MET A 234 1.82 9.28 9.62
C MET A 234 1.99 10.20 10.85
N GLU A 235 2.66 11.35 10.71
CA GLU A 235 2.85 12.32 11.77
C GLU A 235 1.49 12.83 12.28
N GLY A 236 1.24 12.68 13.58
CA GLY A 236 -0.04 13.03 14.22
C GLY A 236 -1.02 11.86 14.38
N SER A 237 -0.69 10.65 13.89
CA SER A 237 -1.46 9.43 14.12
C SER A 237 -0.57 8.25 14.55
N PRO A 238 0.07 8.31 15.75
CA PRO A 238 1.06 7.31 16.17
C PRO A 238 0.47 5.90 16.34
N ARG A 239 -0.81 5.79 16.67
CA ARG A 239 -1.49 4.50 16.76
C ARG A 239 -1.63 3.86 15.37
N LEU A 240 -2.04 4.66 14.38
CA LEU A 240 -2.12 4.18 13.00
C LEU A 240 -0.74 3.78 12.47
N ALA A 241 0.29 4.59 12.73
CA ALA A 241 1.66 4.28 12.33
C ALA A 241 2.13 2.93 12.90
N ARG A 242 1.89 2.69 14.20
CA ARG A 242 2.20 1.40 14.82
C ARG A 242 1.42 0.26 14.20
N ALA A 243 0.11 0.41 14.04
CA ALA A 243 -0.75 -0.64 13.52
C ALA A 243 -0.45 -0.98 12.05
N LEU A 244 -0.09 0.04 11.24
CA LEU A 244 0.26 -0.15 9.83
C LEU A 244 1.66 -0.75 9.64
N LEU A 245 2.63 -0.41 10.48
CA LEU A 245 4.03 -0.79 10.31
C LEU A 245 4.59 -1.58 11.49
N ALA A 246 4.90 -0.96 12.62
CA ALA A 246 5.70 -1.55 13.68
C ALA A 246 5.14 -2.86 14.25
N ASP A 247 3.84 -2.91 14.54
CA ASP A 247 3.20 -4.10 15.11
C ASP A 247 3.14 -5.26 14.09
N ARG A 248 3.02 -4.97 12.79
CA ARG A 248 3.10 -5.94 11.68
C ARG A 248 4.54 -6.39 11.47
N ASN A 249 5.49 -5.46 11.44
CA ASN A 249 6.91 -5.74 11.30
C ASN A 249 7.40 -6.70 12.39
N ALA A 250 7.02 -6.47 13.64
CA ALA A 250 7.38 -7.35 14.76
C ALA A 250 6.84 -8.79 14.60
N ARG A 251 5.59 -8.95 14.11
CA ARG A 251 5.02 -10.27 13.83
C ARG A 251 5.77 -10.97 12.70
N TRP A 252 6.03 -10.27 11.61
CA TRP A 252 6.71 -10.84 10.43
C TRP A 252 8.16 -11.18 10.72
N THR A 253 8.88 -10.32 11.47
CA THR A 253 10.25 -10.60 11.92
C THR A 253 10.32 -11.90 12.71
N LYS A 254 9.40 -12.08 13.66
CA LYS A 254 9.30 -13.31 14.43
C LYS A 254 9.03 -14.53 13.53
N GLU A 255 8.12 -14.42 12.57
CA GLU A 255 7.82 -15.50 11.63
C GLU A 255 9.02 -15.86 10.77
N ILE A 256 9.75 -14.84 10.26
CA ILE A 256 10.99 -15.06 9.50
C ILE A 256 12.02 -15.82 10.37
N GLY A 257 12.28 -15.38 11.60
CA GLY A 257 13.26 -15.97 12.50
C GLY A 257 12.87 -17.38 12.99
N GLU A 258 11.58 -17.62 13.25
CA GLU A 258 11.12 -18.89 13.81
C GLU A 258 10.88 -19.98 12.77
N PHE A 259 10.41 -19.64 11.57
CA PHE A 259 10.01 -20.59 10.54
C PHE A 259 10.91 -20.55 9.32
N PHE A 260 11.01 -19.40 8.62
CA PHE A 260 11.70 -19.35 7.34
C PHE A 260 13.21 -19.53 7.46
N MET A 261 13.81 -19.10 8.56
CA MET A 261 15.24 -19.35 8.83
C MET A 261 15.58 -20.81 9.06
N LYS A 262 14.63 -21.63 9.49
CA LYS A 262 14.89 -23.01 9.97
C LYS A 262 14.63 -24.09 8.95
N ASP A 263 13.82 -23.83 7.95
CA ASP A 263 13.53 -24.80 6.90
C ASP A 263 14.56 -24.82 5.78
N LYS A 264 14.30 -25.53 4.67
CA LYS A 264 15.25 -25.73 3.56
C LYS A 264 14.88 -24.95 2.31
N ASN A 265 13.79 -24.14 2.33
CA ASN A 265 13.36 -23.38 1.17
C ASN A 265 14.17 -22.09 1.04
N SER A 266 14.36 -21.64 -0.19
CA SER A 266 14.71 -20.26 -0.49
C SER A 266 13.44 -19.43 -0.63
N TYR A 267 13.46 -18.21 -0.12
CA TYR A 267 12.29 -17.32 -0.09
C TYR A 267 12.54 -16.02 -0.82
N LEU A 268 11.53 -15.53 -1.53
CA LEU A 268 11.43 -14.14 -1.95
C LEU A 268 10.26 -13.49 -1.20
N ILE A 269 10.58 -12.59 -0.28
CA ILE A 269 9.60 -11.86 0.54
C ILE A 269 9.32 -10.52 -0.10
N ILE A 270 8.06 -10.29 -0.49
CA ILE A 270 7.58 -9.04 -1.10
C ILE A 270 6.62 -8.36 -0.14
N VAL A 271 7.02 -7.24 0.42
CA VAL A 271 6.21 -6.41 1.33
C VAL A 271 6.35 -4.95 0.94
N GLY A 272 5.40 -4.11 1.34
CA GLY A 272 5.47 -2.68 1.06
C GLY A 272 6.80 -2.07 1.51
N ALA A 273 7.38 -1.20 0.69
CA ALA A 273 8.73 -0.65 0.93
C ALA A 273 8.88 0.02 2.30
N GLY A 274 7.81 0.60 2.85
CA GLY A 274 7.81 1.18 4.18
C GLY A 274 8.06 0.17 5.31
N HIS A 275 7.79 -1.12 5.10
CA HIS A 275 8.09 -2.17 6.07
C HIS A 275 9.58 -2.52 6.18
N LEU A 276 10.38 -2.11 5.17
CA LEU A 276 11.81 -2.41 5.09
C LEU A 276 12.69 -1.18 5.37
N ALA A 277 12.08 -0.02 5.64
CA ALA A 277 12.76 1.26 5.85
C ALA A 277 12.62 1.73 7.32
N GLY A 278 13.69 2.32 7.87
CA GLY A 278 13.70 2.92 9.20
C GLY A 278 13.99 1.97 10.37
N ASP A 279 14.01 2.54 11.56
CA ASP A 279 14.46 1.85 12.79
C ASP A 279 13.47 0.78 13.28
N GLU A 280 12.18 0.90 12.94
CA GLU A 280 11.15 -0.08 13.27
C GLU A 280 10.81 -1.01 12.09
N SER A 281 11.72 -1.11 11.11
CA SER A 281 11.57 -1.99 9.95
C SER A 281 11.83 -3.45 10.27
N VAL A 282 11.34 -4.34 9.41
CA VAL A 282 11.68 -5.78 9.46
C VAL A 282 13.19 -5.97 9.38
N ILE A 283 13.89 -5.17 8.57
CA ILE A 283 15.36 -5.25 8.43
C ILE A 283 16.07 -4.90 9.74
N ALA A 284 15.68 -3.79 10.37
CA ALA A 284 16.27 -3.38 11.65
C ALA A 284 16.00 -4.42 12.74
N MET A 285 14.76 -4.89 12.86
CA MET A 285 14.38 -5.90 13.86
C MET A 285 15.10 -7.25 13.65
N LEU A 286 15.31 -7.70 12.42
CA LEU A 286 16.09 -8.92 12.14
C LEU A 286 17.57 -8.73 12.54
N ARG A 287 18.15 -7.57 12.25
CA ARG A 287 19.53 -7.24 12.66
C ARG A 287 19.65 -7.19 14.18
N ASP A 288 18.67 -6.65 14.90
CA ASP A 288 18.61 -6.61 16.37
C ASP A 288 18.51 -8.01 16.99
N GLU A 289 17.87 -8.96 16.31
CA GLU A 289 17.84 -10.38 16.69
C GLU A 289 19.16 -11.12 16.35
N GLY A 290 20.17 -10.41 15.79
CA GLY A 290 21.48 -10.98 15.44
C GLY A 290 21.48 -11.74 14.10
N ILE A 291 20.46 -11.54 13.26
CA ILE A 291 20.42 -12.09 11.90
C ILE A 291 21.22 -11.17 10.98
N GLU A 292 22.20 -11.71 10.29
CA GLU A 292 23.00 -10.98 9.31
C GLU A 292 22.14 -10.72 8.06
N VAL A 293 21.87 -9.45 7.77
CA VAL A 293 21.08 -9.00 6.62
C VAL A 293 21.94 -8.12 5.76
N GLU A 294 22.36 -8.62 4.59
CA GLU A 294 23.08 -7.88 3.57
C GLU A 294 22.12 -6.96 2.79
N GLY A 295 22.55 -5.75 2.48
CA GLY A 295 21.76 -4.76 1.74
C GLY A 295 21.91 -3.36 2.31
N PRO A 296 21.26 -2.34 1.72
CA PRO A 296 21.41 -0.94 2.11
C PRO A 296 20.93 -0.63 3.54
#